data_31091650ab5f66ecf80767f37895ebe4
#
_entry.id   31091650ab5f66ecf80767f37895ebe4
#
_cell.length_a   1.000
_cell.length_b   1.000
_cell.length_c   1.000
_cell.angle_alpha   90.00
_cell.angle_beta   90.00
_cell.angle_gamma   90.00
#
_symmetry.space_group_name_H-M   'P 1'
#
loop_
_entity.id
_entity.type
_entity.pdbx_description
1 polymer ?
#
loop_
_entity_poly.entity_id
_entity_poly.type
_entity_poly.pdbx_seq_one_letter_code
_entity_poly.pdbx_strand_id
1 'polypeptide(L)'
;QTIIDLSREIEKAIESFVDYIRGDSSQFNEGKNLQLESAEALFKSLGDIDYSIELDETLVGADILIVDDNVTNCEVLERRLSLQGLKCRTAYDGTTALTEVENKAPDLILLDVILPDINGLELLKTFRENHTSDAMPIIMVSAFNDVDGIAKCIQLGAQDYLPKPLNGTILLAKVVSSLERKLLDYFLKKN
;
A
#
# COMPACT_ATOMS: atom_id res chain seq x y z
N GLN A 1 16.79 18.83 -24.77
CA GLN A 1 16.97 18.75 -23.32
C GLN A 1 17.49 17.36 -23.00
N THR A 2 18.71 17.26 -22.51
CA THR A 2 19.46 16.01 -22.43
C THR A 2 19.08 15.25 -21.16
N ILE A 3 19.14 13.91 -21.17
CA ILE A 3 18.93 13.00 -20.02
C ILE A 3 19.74 13.47 -18.78
N ILE A 4 20.88 14.11 -18.98
CA ILE A 4 21.74 14.68 -17.94
C ILE A 4 21.07 15.86 -17.19
N ASP A 5 20.29 16.70 -17.90
CA ASP A 5 19.59 17.83 -17.28
C ASP A 5 18.42 17.34 -16.43
N LEU A 6 17.73 16.31 -16.89
CA LEU A 6 16.62 15.68 -16.15
C LEU A 6 17.14 14.97 -14.88
N SER A 7 18.29 14.30 -14.95
CA SER A 7 18.91 13.65 -13.78
C SER A 7 19.29 14.66 -12.70
N ARG A 8 19.83 15.83 -13.08
CA ARG A 8 20.17 16.90 -12.14
C ARG A 8 18.93 17.55 -11.49
N GLU A 9 17.85 17.69 -12.23
CA GLU A 9 16.59 18.21 -11.68
C GLU A 9 15.97 17.23 -10.68
N ILE A 10 16.03 15.94 -10.96
CA ILE A 10 15.57 14.88 -10.05
C ILE A 10 16.43 14.85 -8.78
N GLU A 11 17.75 14.94 -8.87
CA GLU A 11 18.64 15.00 -7.71
C GLU A 11 18.32 16.20 -6.81
N LYS A 12 18.11 17.39 -7.38
CA LYS A 12 17.72 18.59 -6.63
C LYS A 12 16.33 18.45 -5.97
N ALA A 13 15.38 17.82 -6.63
CA ALA A 13 14.05 17.57 -6.06
C ALA A 13 14.12 16.60 -4.87
N ILE A 14 14.96 15.57 -4.96
CA ILE A 14 15.18 14.59 -3.88
C ILE A 14 15.88 15.27 -2.70
N GLU A 15 16.91 16.08 -2.91
CA GLU A 15 17.60 16.84 -1.85
C GLU A 15 16.62 17.78 -1.13
N SER A 16 15.81 18.53 -1.87
CA SER A 16 14.80 19.43 -1.29
C SER A 16 13.73 18.69 -0.49
N PHE A 17 13.33 17.48 -0.91
CA PHE A 17 12.40 16.64 -0.19
C PHE A 17 13.01 16.05 1.09
N VAL A 18 14.27 15.66 1.06
CA VAL A 18 15.03 15.18 2.22
C VAL A 18 15.18 16.29 3.27
N ASP A 19 15.44 17.53 2.86
CA ASP A 19 15.55 18.69 3.76
C ASP A 19 14.19 19.05 4.37
N TYR A 20 13.10 18.93 3.62
CA TYR A 20 11.73 19.04 4.12
C TYR A 20 11.42 18.02 5.23
N ILE A 21 11.81 16.75 5.04
CA ILE A 21 11.60 15.68 6.04
C ILE A 21 12.47 15.91 7.28
N ARG A 22 13.66 16.50 7.14
CA ARG A 22 14.57 16.78 8.26
C ARG A 22 14.15 17.96 9.13
N GLY A 23 13.13 18.73 8.73
CA GLY A 23 12.53 19.79 9.56
C GLY A 23 13.39 21.06 9.68
N ASP A 24 14.32 21.29 8.78
CA ASP A 24 15.14 22.51 8.77
C ASP A 24 14.37 23.68 8.12
N SER A 25 13.42 24.24 8.88
CA SER A 25 12.40 25.18 8.39
C SER A 25 12.79 26.67 8.51
N SER A 26 14.06 27.03 8.50
CA SER A 26 14.49 28.41 8.76
C SER A 26 14.65 29.33 7.53
N GLN A 27 14.41 28.88 6.30
CA GLN A 27 14.53 29.71 5.08
C GLN A 27 13.36 29.58 4.10
N PHE A 28 12.14 29.61 4.58
CA PHE A 28 10.96 29.36 3.74
C PHE A 28 10.05 30.58 3.64
N ASN A 29 10.13 31.39 2.57
CA ASN A 29 8.95 32.18 2.18
C ASN A 29 8.74 32.60 0.72
N GLU A 30 9.67 32.61 -0.23
CA GLU A 30 9.35 33.08 -1.59
C GLU A 30 9.73 32.14 -2.75
N GLY A 31 10.62 31.18 -2.56
CA GLY A 31 11.03 30.21 -3.58
C GLY A 31 10.14 28.96 -3.67
N LYS A 32 9.24 28.76 -2.70
CA LYS A 32 8.44 27.52 -2.54
C LYS A 32 7.39 27.30 -3.61
N ASN A 33 6.69 28.34 -4.03
CA ASN A 33 5.60 28.17 -5.01
C ASN A 33 6.12 27.69 -6.36
N LEU A 34 7.28 28.17 -6.81
CA LEU A 34 7.85 27.73 -8.09
C LEU A 34 8.37 26.29 -8.07
N GLN A 35 8.91 25.83 -6.93
CA GLN A 35 9.41 24.45 -6.79
C GLN A 35 8.28 23.45 -6.59
N LEU A 36 7.22 23.81 -5.85
CA LEU A 36 6.02 22.99 -5.72
C LEU A 36 5.28 22.88 -7.06
N GLU A 37 5.09 24.00 -7.77
CA GLU A 37 4.50 24.02 -9.11
C GLU A 37 5.32 23.21 -10.12
N SER A 38 6.66 23.24 -10.01
CA SER A 38 7.56 22.44 -10.85
C SER A 38 7.47 20.95 -10.50
N ALA A 39 7.38 20.60 -9.21
CA ALA A 39 7.19 19.23 -8.76
C ALA A 39 5.80 18.70 -9.17
N GLU A 40 4.74 19.49 -8.98
CA GLU A 40 3.39 19.13 -9.42
C GLU A 40 3.29 19.00 -10.94
N ALA A 41 3.96 19.89 -11.71
CA ALA A 41 4.03 19.78 -13.15
C ALA A 41 4.82 18.53 -13.61
N LEU A 42 5.89 18.18 -12.88
CA LEU A 42 6.63 16.94 -13.10
C LEU A 42 5.78 15.72 -12.79
N PHE A 43 5.11 15.68 -11.62
CA PHE A 43 4.18 14.61 -11.27
C PHE A 43 3.01 14.51 -12.24
N LYS A 44 2.52 15.63 -12.76
CA LYS A 44 1.46 15.66 -13.76
C LYS A 44 1.95 15.16 -15.13
N SER A 45 3.19 15.48 -15.52
CA SER A 45 3.80 14.95 -16.74
C SER A 45 4.15 13.46 -16.62
N LEU A 46 4.45 12.97 -15.39
CA LEU A 46 4.60 11.54 -15.09
C LEU A 46 3.24 10.83 -15.04
N GLY A 47 2.13 11.55 -14.79
CA GLY A 47 0.77 11.01 -14.78
C GLY A 47 0.23 10.59 -16.15
N ASP A 48 0.82 11.08 -17.24
CA ASP A 48 0.53 10.66 -18.63
C ASP A 48 1.36 9.41 -19.04
N ILE A 49 2.27 8.95 -18.21
CA ILE A 49 2.88 7.63 -18.36
C ILE A 49 1.82 6.61 -17.96
N ASP A 50 1.38 5.81 -18.91
CA ASP A 50 0.54 4.64 -18.64
C ASP A 50 1.36 3.69 -17.74
N TYR A 51 1.21 3.86 -16.42
CA TYR A 51 1.71 2.91 -15.44
C TYR A 51 0.81 1.66 -15.50
N SER A 52 0.87 0.94 -16.61
CA SER A 52 0.48 -0.45 -16.62
C SER A 52 1.49 -1.17 -15.72
N ILE A 53 1.15 -1.32 -14.46
CA ILE A 53 1.91 -2.21 -13.57
C ILE A 53 1.63 -3.60 -14.12
N GLU A 54 2.56 -4.09 -14.97
CA GLU A 54 2.53 -5.46 -15.43
C GLU A 54 2.85 -6.35 -14.23
N LEU A 55 1.90 -7.19 -13.87
CA LEU A 55 2.11 -8.16 -12.80
C LEU A 55 3.12 -9.20 -13.32
N ASP A 56 4.19 -9.44 -12.56
CA ASP A 56 5.13 -10.53 -12.83
C ASP A 56 4.36 -11.87 -12.89
N GLU A 57 4.69 -12.70 -13.86
CA GLU A 57 4.03 -14.01 -14.04
C GLU A 57 4.04 -14.87 -12.76
N THR A 58 5.05 -14.70 -11.92
CA THR A 58 5.19 -15.41 -10.63
C THR A 58 4.14 -14.98 -9.59
N LEU A 59 3.55 -13.81 -9.74
CA LEU A 59 2.51 -13.27 -8.85
C LEU A 59 1.09 -13.54 -9.35
N VAL A 60 0.94 -14.01 -10.60
CA VAL A 60 -0.38 -14.35 -11.16
C VAL A 60 -1.03 -15.46 -10.35
N GLY A 61 -2.26 -15.22 -9.93
CA GLY A 61 -3.04 -16.16 -9.11
C GLY A 61 -2.75 -16.07 -7.61
N ALA A 62 -1.93 -15.10 -7.14
CA ALA A 62 -1.77 -14.82 -5.71
C ALA A 62 -3.14 -14.53 -5.06
N ASP A 63 -3.33 -15.05 -3.85
CA ASP A 63 -4.60 -15.10 -3.10
C ASP A 63 -4.69 -13.88 -2.17
N ILE A 64 -5.57 -12.94 -2.48
CA ILE A 64 -5.80 -11.72 -1.71
C ILE A 64 -7.08 -11.84 -0.90
N LEU A 65 -7.02 -11.67 0.41
CA LEU A 65 -8.20 -11.55 1.26
C LEU A 65 -8.56 -10.07 1.44
N ILE A 66 -9.74 -9.67 1.03
CA ILE A 66 -10.29 -8.33 1.19
C ILE A 66 -11.25 -8.35 2.38
N VAL A 67 -10.98 -7.55 3.40
CA VAL A 67 -11.78 -7.45 4.63
C VAL A 67 -12.32 -6.04 4.75
N ASP A 68 -13.59 -5.83 4.43
CA ASP A 68 -14.29 -4.54 4.46
C ASP A 68 -15.79 -4.83 4.61
N ASP A 69 -16.49 -4.16 5.53
CA ASP A 69 -17.91 -4.37 5.78
C ASP A 69 -18.81 -3.86 4.65
N ASN A 70 -18.28 -3.04 3.77
CA ASN A 70 -18.97 -2.51 2.62
C ASN A 70 -18.80 -3.42 1.40
N VAL A 71 -19.87 -4.13 1.05
CA VAL A 71 -19.91 -5.05 -0.11
C VAL A 71 -19.45 -4.38 -1.40
N THR A 72 -19.86 -3.12 -1.65
CA THR A 72 -19.47 -2.37 -2.85
C THR A 72 -17.96 -2.11 -2.90
N ASN A 73 -17.34 -1.82 -1.75
CA ASN A 73 -15.88 -1.68 -1.67
C ASN A 73 -15.19 -3.00 -2.05
N CYS A 74 -15.65 -4.11 -1.49
CA CYS A 74 -15.13 -5.44 -1.80
C CYS A 74 -15.25 -5.74 -3.29
N GLU A 75 -16.41 -5.53 -3.90
CA GLU A 75 -16.65 -5.78 -5.33
C GLU A 75 -15.73 -4.94 -6.24
N VAL A 76 -15.55 -3.65 -5.91
CA VAL A 76 -14.66 -2.75 -6.66
C VAL A 76 -13.21 -3.21 -6.56
N LEU A 77 -12.74 -3.57 -5.36
CA LEU A 77 -11.38 -4.06 -5.11
C LEU A 77 -11.15 -5.41 -5.81
N GLU A 78 -12.06 -6.36 -5.61
CA GLU A 78 -12.00 -7.67 -6.25
C GLU A 78 -11.91 -7.56 -7.77
N ARG A 79 -12.82 -6.78 -8.38
CA ARG A 79 -12.81 -6.56 -9.84
C ARG A 79 -11.47 -5.99 -10.31
N ARG A 80 -10.94 -5.00 -9.61
CA ARG A 80 -9.70 -4.32 -10.00
C ARG A 80 -8.49 -5.24 -9.91
N LEU A 81 -8.38 -6.01 -8.82
CA LEU A 81 -7.28 -6.95 -8.60
C LEU A 81 -7.38 -8.18 -9.52
N SER A 82 -8.59 -8.68 -9.76
CA SER A 82 -8.82 -9.81 -10.67
C SER A 82 -8.48 -9.47 -12.12
N LEU A 83 -8.68 -8.23 -12.56
CA LEU A 83 -8.24 -7.77 -13.88
C LEU A 83 -6.72 -7.84 -14.08
N GLN A 84 -5.95 -7.85 -12.99
CA GLN A 84 -4.50 -8.03 -12.99
C GLN A 84 -4.08 -9.51 -12.83
N GLY A 85 -5.03 -10.44 -12.79
CA GLY A 85 -4.74 -11.87 -12.64
C GLY A 85 -4.59 -12.35 -11.20
N LEU A 86 -4.90 -11.51 -10.19
CA LEU A 86 -4.91 -11.90 -8.78
C LEU A 86 -6.24 -12.63 -8.45
N LYS A 87 -6.21 -13.55 -7.49
CA LYS A 87 -7.40 -14.19 -6.93
C LYS A 87 -7.83 -13.45 -5.68
N CYS A 88 -9.13 -13.21 -5.53
CA CYS A 88 -9.67 -12.50 -4.39
C CYS A 88 -10.67 -13.37 -3.63
N ARG A 89 -10.62 -13.25 -2.30
CA ARG A 89 -11.65 -13.69 -1.36
C ARG A 89 -12.11 -12.50 -0.56
N THR A 90 -13.34 -12.49 -0.09
CA THR A 90 -13.92 -11.39 0.66
C THR A 90 -14.42 -11.84 2.02
N ALA A 91 -14.23 -11.01 3.04
CA ALA A 91 -14.84 -11.13 4.36
C ALA A 91 -15.46 -9.79 4.75
N TYR A 92 -16.66 -9.80 5.29
CA TYR A 92 -17.40 -8.57 5.61
C TYR A 92 -17.38 -8.24 7.10
N ASP A 93 -16.69 -9.04 7.88
CA ASP A 93 -16.48 -8.87 9.33
C ASP A 93 -15.18 -9.57 9.76
N GLY A 94 -14.72 -9.26 10.98
CA GLY A 94 -13.49 -9.81 11.52
C GLY A 94 -13.57 -11.31 11.82
N THR A 95 -14.72 -11.81 12.26
CA THR A 95 -14.95 -13.23 12.56
C THR A 95 -14.82 -14.08 11.31
N THR A 96 -15.44 -13.64 10.21
CA THR A 96 -15.29 -14.28 8.89
C THR A 96 -13.85 -14.23 8.42
N ALA A 97 -13.16 -13.08 8.58
CA ALA A 97 -11.76 -12.94 8.20
C ALA A 97 -10.84 -13.92 8.97
N LEU A 98 -11.04 -14.11 10.26
CA LEU A 98 -10.31 -15.10 11.05
C LEU A 98 -10.52 -16.52 10.50
N THR A 99 -11.78 -16.89 10.24
CA THR A 99 -12.12 -18.21 9.69
C THR A 99 -11.47 -18.44 8.31
N GLU A 100 -11.48 -17.42 7.44
CA GLU A 100 -10.85 -17.49 6.11
C GLU A 100 -9.34 -17.70 6.19
N VAL A 101 -8.67 -17.01 7.13
CA VAL A 101 -7.22 -17.17 7.35
C VAL A 101 -6.88 -18.52 7.96
N GLU A 102 -7.68 -19.04 8.92
CA GLU A 102 -7.51 -20.35 9.52
C GLU A 102 -7.67 -21.48 8.48
N ASN A 103 -8.65 -21.35 7.59
CA ASN A 103 -8.87 -22.33 6.53
C ASN A 103 -7.72 -22.34 5.52
N LYS A 104 -7.27 -21.16 5.13
CA LYS A 104 -6.17 -20.98 4.19
C LYS A 104 -5.58 -19.58 4.34
N ALA A 105 -4.34 -19.49 4.80
CA ALA A 105 -3.63 -18.21 4.86
C ALA A 105 -3.50 -17.60 3.46
N PRO A 106 -3.91 -16.32 3.26
CA PRO A 106 -3.79 -15.63 1.98
C PRO A 106 -2.34 -15.20 1.71
N ASP A 107 -2.09 -14.79 0.47
CA ASP A 107 -0.80 -14.20 0.10
C ASP A 107 -0.69 -12.74 0.57
N LEU A 108 -1.81 -12.03 0.70
CA LEU A 108 -1.90 -10.68 1.23
C LEU A 108 -3.32 -10.41 1.75
N ILE A 109 -3.43 -9.56 2.78
CA ILE A 109 -4.71 -9.06 3.29
C ILE A 109 -4.82 -7.55 3.04
N LEU A 110 -5.95 -7.11 2.48
CA LEU A 110 -6.42 -5.73 2.55
C LEU A 110 -7.42 -5.65 3.70
N LEU A 111 -7.11 -4.89 4.75
CA LEU A 111 -7.87 -4.89 5.99
C LEU A 111 -8.41 -3.50 6.34
N ASP A 112 -9.73 -3.34 6.37
CA ASP A 112 -10.34 -2.13 6.92
C ASP A 112 -10.09 -2.03 8.43
N VAL A 113 -9.87 -0.81 8.89
CA VAL A 113 -9.76 -0.51 10.33
C VAL A 113 -11.11 -0.58 11.01
N ILE A 114 -12.18 -0.19 10.33
CA ILE A 114 -13.53 -0.17 10.90
C ILE A 114 -14.32 -1.38 10.38
N LEU A 115 -14.58 -2.33 11.27
CA LEU A 115 -15.41 -3.50 11.01
C LEU A 115 -16.53 -3.57 12.05
N PRO A 116 -17.63 -4.27 11.77
CA PRO A 116 -18.83 -4.23 12.62
C PRO A 116 -18.69 -4.99 13.96
N ASP A 117 -17.78 -5.96 14.03
CA ASP A 117 -17.62 -6.88 15.17
C ASP A 117 -16.29 -6.71 15.92
N ILE A 118 -15.17 -6.68 15.19
CA ILE A 118 -13.81 -6.59 15.74
C ILE A 118 -13.11 -5.39 15.10
N ASN A 119 -12.45 -4.53 15.88
CA ASN A 119 -11.65 -3.45 15.33
C ASN A 119 -10.48 -4.02 14.49
N GLY A 120 -10.26 -3.50 13.27
CA GLY A 120 -9.22 -3.99 12.36
C GLY A 120 -7.81 -3.95 12.95
N LEU A 121 -7.50 -3.04 13.89
CA LEU A 121 -6.22 -3.04 14.59
C LEU A 121 -6.09 -4.20 15.59
N GLU A 122 -7.18 -4.64 16.22
CA GLU A 122 -7.20 -5.82 17.07
C GLU A 122 -7.06 -7.08 16.23
N LEU A 123 -7.75 -7.13 15.09
CA LEU A 123 -7.64 -8.21 14.14
C LEU A 123 -6.21 -8.33 13.57
N LEU A 124 -5.56 -7.21 13.24
CA LEU A 124 -4.15 -7.18 12.86
C LEU A 124 -3.25 -7.81 13.92
N LYS A 125 -3.43 -7.47 15.21
CA LYS A 125 -2.65 -8.06 16.31
C LYS A 125 -2.87 -9.57 16.38
N THR A 126 -4.12 -10.02 16.31
CA THR A 126 -4.46 -11.44 16.33
C THR A 126 -3.77 -12.20 15.19
N PHE A 127 -3.77 -11.66 13.99
CA PHE A 127 -3.03 -12.27 12.87
C PHE A 127 -1.52 -12.30 13.13
N ARG A 128 -0.95 -11.28 13.77
CA ARG A 128 0.49 -11.22 14.07
C ARG A 128 0.96 -12.18 15.17
N GLU A 129 0.05 -12.73 15.97
CA GLU A 129 0.38 -13.81 16.92
C GLU A 129 0.86 -15.09 16.20
N ASN A 130 0.33 -15.35 14.98
CA ASN A 130 0.62 -16.59 14.26
C ASN A 130 1.34 -16.37 12.91
N HIS A 131 1.35 -15.15 12.37
CA HIS A 131 1.89 -14.84 11.06
C HIS A 131 2.79 -13.61 11.09
N THR A 132 4.04 -13.76 10.65
CA THR A 132 4.95 -12.61 10.48
C THR A 132 4.49 -11.71 9.32
N SER A 133 4.95 -10.46 9.30
CA SER A 133 4.64 -9.51 8.23
C SER A 133 5.14 -9.98 6.85
N ASP A 134 6.25 -10.70 6.81
CA ASP A 134 6.81 -11.23 5.57
C ASP A 134 6.06 -12.48 5.07
N ALA A 135 5.55 -13.33 5.98
CA ALA A 135 4.79 -14.52 5.60
C ALA A 135 3.37 -14.17 5.14
N MET A 136 2.74 -13.20 5.81
CA MET A 136 1.38 -12.74 5.48
C MET A 136 1.33 -11.20 5.57
N PRO A 137 1.68 -10.47 4.50
CA PRO A 137 1.59 -9.02 4.46
C PRO A 137 0.13 -8.56 4.62
N ILE A 138 -0.07 -7.52 5.44
CA ILE A 138 -1.37 -6.89 5.68
C ILE A 138 -1.23 -5.41 5.38
N ILE A 139 -2.03 -4.93 4.44
CA ILE A 139 -2.16 -3.50 4.11
C ILE A 139 -3.44 -3.00 4.78
N MET A 140 -3.30 -2.05 5.68
CA MET A 140 -4.45 -1.42 6.32
C MET A 140 -5.13 -0.44 5.36
N VAL A 141 -6.45 -0.44 5.34
CA VAL A 141 -7.27 0.47 4.53
C VAL A 141 -8.15 1.27 5.48
N SER A 142 -8.13 2.60 5.43
CA SER A 142 -8.93 3.40 6.36
C SER A 142 -9.25 4.80 5.86
N ALA A 143 -10.33 5.37 6.37
CA ALA A 143 -10.67 6.78 6.19
C ALA A 143 -9.86 7.72 7.09
N PHE A 144 -9.16 7.20 8.10
CA PHE A 144 -8.30 8.01 8.97
C PHE A 144 -6.99 8.34 8.26
N ASN A 145 -6.64 9.62 8.23
CA ASN A 145 -5.43 10.13 7.57
C ASN A 145 -4.47 10.80 8.56
N ASP A 146 -4.66 10.59 9.86
CA ASP A 146 -3.77 11.13 10.88
C ASP A 146 -2.46 10.32 10.96
N VAL A 147 -1.36 11.03 11.13
CA VAL A 147 -0.01 10.44 11.17
C VAL A 147 0.12 9.43 12.31
N ASP A 148 -0.50 9.70 13.46
CA ASP A 148 -0.43 8.84 14.64
C ASP A 148 -1.15 7.51 14.41
N GLY A 149 -2.30 7.50 13.74
CA GLY A 149 -3.03 6.29 13.36
C GLY A 149 -2.23 5.43 12.37
N ILE A 150 -1.62 6.06 11.36
CA ILE A 150 -0.75 5.36 10.39
C ILE A 150 0.45 4.74 11.11
N ALA A 151 1.16 5.53 11.94
CA ALA A 151 2.32 5.04 12.69
C ALA A 151 1.96 3.85 13.59
N LYS A 152 0.79 3.90 14.23
CA LYS A 152 0.28 2.80 15.06
C LYS A 152 0.01 1.53 14.26
N CYS A 153 -0.57 1.63 13.06
CA CYS A 153 -0.75 0.47 12.18
C CYS A 153 0.58 -0.20 11.86
N ILE A 154 1.58 0.57 11.45
CA ILE A 154 2.91 0.06 11.11
C ILE A 154 3.60 -0.56 12.34
N GLN A 155 3.55 0.08 13.52
CA GLN A 155 4.09 -0.45 14.78
C GLN A 155 3.44 -1.78 15.19
N LEU A 156 2.16 -1.96 14.89
CA LEU A 156 1.43 -3.21 15.14
C LEU A 156 1.73 -4.31 14.11
N GLY A 157 2.57 -4.03 13.11
CA GLY A 157 3.02 -4.99 12.12
C GLY A 157 2.24 -4.98 10.81
N ALA A 158 1.50 -3.91 10.51
CA ALA A 158 1.00 -3.71 9.15
C ALA A 158 2.19 -3.53 8.19
N GLN A 159 2.06 -4.10 6.99
CA GLN A 159 3.05 -3.96 5.93
C GLN A 159 3.00 -2.56 5.33
N ASP A 160 1.81 -2.00 5.20
CA ASP A 160 1.57 -0.69 4.62
C ASP A 160 0.18 -0.18 5.02
N TYR A 161 -0.13 1.04 4.57
CA TYR A 161 -1.39 1.74 4.81
C TYR A 161 -1.90 2.41 3.54
N LEU A 162 -3.22 2.39 3.34
CA LEU A 162 -3.91 3.01 2.21
C LEU A 162 -5.07 3.88 2.71
N PRO A 163 -5.05 5.20 2.47
CA PRO A 163 -6.17 6.07 2.82
C PRO A 163 -7.36 5.87 1.87
N LYS A 164 -8.58 5.92 2.42
CA LYS A 164 -9.81 6.04 1.62
C LYS A 164 -10.04 7.54 1.26
N PRO A 165 -10.49 7.89 0.05
CA PRO A 165 -10.87 7.03 -1.06
C PRO A 165 -9.65 6.39 -1.74
N LEU A 166 -9.76 5.12 -2.11
CA LEU A 166 -8.66 4.35 -2.67
C LEU A 166 -8.29 4.82 -4.10
N ASN A 167 -7.04 5.23 -4.27
CA ASN A 167 -6.45 5.40 -5.59
C ASN A 167 -6.02 4.03 -6.13
N GLY A 168 -6.55 3.68 -7.31
CA GLY A 168 -6.33 2.34 -7.86
C GLY A 168 -4.89 2.05 -8.28
N THR A 169 -4.17 3.03 -8.76
CA THR A 169 -2.76 2.88 -9.13
C THR A 169 -1.90 2.67 -7.88
N ILE A 170 -2.13 3.47 -6.83
CA ILE A 170 -1.42 3.33 -5.55
C ILE A 170 -1.75 1.98 -4.89
N LEU A 171 -3.03 1.57 -4.90
CA LEU A 171 -3.43 0.26 -4.40
C LEU A 171 -2.65 -0.86 -5.08
N LEU A 172 -2.66 -0.88 -6.42
CA LEU A 172 -1.99 -1.93 -7.18
C LEU A 172 -0.48 -1.93 -6.94
N ALA A 173 0.18 -0.76 -6.95
CA ALA A 173 1.60 -0.64 -6.67
C ALA A 173 1.97 -1.21 -5.29
N LYS A 174 1.18 -0.91 -4.24
CA LYS A 174 1.43 -1.42 -2.89
C LYS A 174 1.17 -2.91 -2.76
N VAL A 175 0.13 -3.44 -3.41
CA VAL A 175 -0.17 -4.87 -3.44
C VAL A 175 0.97 -5.63 -4.12
N VAL A 176 1.38 -5.21 -5.31
CA VAL A 176 2.48 -5.84 -6.06
C VAL A 176 3.77 -5.81 -5.28
N SER A 177 4.20 -4.65 -4.78
CA SER A 177 5.42 -4.51 -3.99
C SER A 177 5.41 -5.39 -2.73
N SER A 178 4.27 -5.54 -2.06
CA SER A 178 4.14 -6.39 -0.88
C SER A 178 4.24 -7.89 -1.22
N LEU A 179 3.67 -8.30 -2.36
CA LEU A 179 3.76 -9.68 -2.85
C LEU A 179 5.18 -10.02 -3.31
N GLU A 180 5.85 -9.13 -4.04
CA GLU A 180 7.24 -9.29 -4.46
C GLU A 180 8.18 -9.44 -3.26
N ARG A 181 7.99 -8.62 -2.23
CA ARG A 181 8.76 -8.70 -0.99
C ARG A 181 8.56 -10.04 -0.28
N LYS A 182 7.32 -10.54 -0.19
CA LYS A 182 7.03 -11.86 0.36
C LYS A 182 7.73 -12.96 -0.44
N LEU A 183 7.69 -12.89 -1.76
CA LEU A 183 8.32 -13.86 -2.63
C LEU A 183 9.84 -13.87 -2.47
N LEU A 184 10.45 -12.69 -2.39
CA LEU A 184 11.90 -12.54 -2.16
C LEU A 184 12.31 -13.14 -0.81
N ASP A 185 11.57 -12.84 0.28
CA ASP A 185 11.82 -13.41 1.61
C ASP A 185 11.73 -14.94 1.61
N TYR A 186 10.73 -15.49 0.91
CA TYR A 186 10.60 -16.94 0.74
C TYR A 186 11.83 -17.57 0.07
N PHE A 187 12.36 -16.96 -0.99
CA PHE A 187 13.58 -17.48 -1.65
C PHE A 187 14.84 -17.34 -0.80
N LEU A 188 14.98 -16.23 -0.06
CA LEU A 188 16.13 -16.01 0.81
C LEU A 188 16.17 -16.98 2.00
N LYS A 189 15.03 -17.45 2.49
CA LYS A 189 14.96 -18.42 3.60
C LYS A 189 15.16 -19.88 3.16
N LYS A 190 15.09 -20.15 1.86
CA LYS A 190 15.24 -21.50 1.30
C LYS A 190 16.66 -21.86 0.86
N ASN A 191 17.55 -20.88 0.74
CA ASN A 191 18.96 -21.03 0.43
C ASN A 191 19.80 -20.91 1.70
#